data_1bee7d1db8917f54b9ef594b5207d772
#
_entry.id   1bee7d1db8917f54b9ef594b5207d772
#
_cell.length_a   1.000
_cell.length_b   1.000
_cell.length_c   1.000
_cell.angle_alpha   90.00
_cell.angle_beta   90.00
_cell.angle_gamma   90.00
#
_symmetry.space_group_name_H-M   'P 1'
#
loop_
_entity.id
_entity.type
_entity.pdbx_description
1 polymer ?
#
loop_
_entity_poly.entity_id
_entity_poly.type
_entity_poly.pdbx_seq_one_letter_code
_entity_poly.pdbx_strand_id
1 'polypeptide(L)'
;DEPGEWMALRYDHTAPLARFAAQTWETLPKPFRRYAYGPVWRNEKPGPGRFREFWQCDADTVGSDRPEADAEIIAMGCEGLRAAGLDAGQAQIRVSNRKLFDGLFDAGGVTEAGQRLTALRAIDKFDRLGWEGVVQLLGEGRLDNSGDYTKGAQLPAQVTAAIEAFLASANTPGLSRAETLDAVARSGDLGAAGEAALNELAAIDRALAAMSVGQDAVKFDPTIVRGLEYYTGAVFEAELLLDTVDDRGRAVRFGSIGGGGSFRRC
;
A
#
# COMPACT_ATOMS: atom_id res chain seq x y z
N ASP A 1 -4.98 0.36 46.35
CA ASP A 1 -4.44 -0.27 45.15
C ASP A 1 -4.78 0.64 43.98
N GLU A 2 -3.81 1.42 43.48
CA GLU A 2 -3.99 2.13 42.23
C GLU A 2 -4.18 1.08 41.10
N PRO A 3 -5.13 1.29 40.18
CA PRO A 3 -5.26 0.38 39.04
C PRO A 3 -3.95 0.42 38.23
N GLY A 4 -3.26 -0.71 38.17
CA GLY A 4 -2.01 -0.83 37.40
C GLY A 4 -2.23 -0.47 35.93
N GLU A 5 -1.25 0.17 35.32
CA GLU A 5 -1.26 0.40 33.88
C GLU A 5 -1.10 -0.94 33.11
N TRP A 6 -1.89 -1.11 32.08
CA TRP A 6 -1.73 -2.25 31.18
C TRP A 6 -0.45 -2.09 30.35
N MET A 7 0.34 -3.13 30.31
CA MET A 7 1.51 -3.25 29.43
C MET A 7 1.20 -4.22 28.30
N ALA A 8 1.55 -3.85 27.07
CA ALA A 8 1.39 -4.70 25.89
C ALA A 8 2.69 -4.69 25.05
N LEU A 9 2.96 -5.80 24.39
CA LEU A 9 4.01 -5.87 23.38
C LEU A 9 3.60 -4.99 22.19
N ARG A 10 4.56 -4.22 21.66
CA ARG A 10 4.28 -3.32 20.53
C ARG A 10 4.03 -4.12 19.25
N TYR A 11 3.01 -3.74 18.52
CA TYR A 11 2.66 -4.32 17.22
C TYR A 11 3.52 -3.75 16.07
N ASP A 12 3.95 -2.50 16.19
CA ASP A 12 4.81 -1.73 15.28
C ASP A 12 5.54 -0.62 16.04
N HIS A 13 6.35 0.16 15.32
CA HIS A 13 6.99 1.36 15.87
C HIS A 13 6.19 2.64 15.59
N THR A 14 5.17 2.60 14.73
CA THR A 14 4.39 3.76 14.30
C THR A 14 3.44 4.24 15.40
N ALA A 15 2.75 3.33 16.09
CA ALA A 15 1.84 3.71 17.18
C ALA A 15 2.57 4.41 18.36
N PRO A 16 3.72 3.90 18.84
CA PRO A 16 4.55 4.63 19.81
C PRO A 16 5.03 6.01 19.30
N LEU A 17 5.39 6.13 18.01
CA LEU A 17 5.76 7.41 17.40
C LEU A 17 4.58 8.38 17.39
N ALA A 18 3.41 7.93 16.99
CA ALA A 18 2.21 8.79 16.95
C ALA A 18 1.88 9.34 18.33
N ARG A 19 1.97 8.51 19.38
CA ARG A 19 1.80 8.96 20.77
C ARG A 19 2.87 9.98 21.17
N PHE A 20 4.15 9.70 20.89
CA PHE A 20 5.25 10.61 21.18
C PHE A 20 5.06 11.95 20.47
N ALA A 21 4.78 11.92 19.16
CA ALA A 21 4.57 13.13 18.37
C ALA A 21 3.38 13.95 18.89
N ALA A 22 2.28 13.31 19.27
CA ALA A 22 1.12 14.00 19.84
C ALA A 22 1.45 14.68 21.19
N GLN A 23 2.23 14.03 22.04
CA GLN A 23 2.62 14.57 23.35
C GLN A 23 3.65 15.71 23.27
N THR A 24 4.49 15.73 22.23
CA THR A 24 5.62 16.66 22.10
C THR A 24 5.49 17.58 20.89
N TRP A 25 4.32 17.66 20.27
CA TRP A 25 4.08 18.34 18.99
C TRP A 25 4.61 19.78 18.95
N GLU A 26 4.40 20.54 20.04
CA GLU A 26 4.79 21.95 20.11
C GLU A 26 6.32 22.14 20.14
N THR A 27 7.05 21.15 20.60
CA THR A 27 8.51 21.23 20.78
C THR A 27 9.29 20.48 19.71
N LEU A 28 8.65 19.62 18.92
CA LEU A 28 9.29 18.89 17.84
C LEU A 28 9.68 19.82 16.69
N PRO A 29 10.91 19.69 16.13
CA PRO A 29 11.25 20.32 14.87
C PRO A 29 10.34 19.79 13.75
N LYS A 30 9.98 20.64 12.78
CA LYS A 30 9.11 20.27 11.65
C LYS A 30 9.82 20.55 10.34
N PRO A 31 9.95 19.55 9.44
CA PRO A 31 9.56 18.14 9.62
C PRO A 31 10.46 17.41 10.62
N PHE A 32 9.85 16.56 11.45
CA PHE A 32 10.56 15.64 12.32
C PHE A 32 10.81 14.33 11.59
N ARG A 33 12.06 13.96 11.43
CA ARG A 33 12.49 12.69 10.82
C ARG A 33 13.07 11.79 11.88
N ARG A 34 12.66 10.54 11.88
CA ARG A 34 13.23 9.53 12.74
C ARG A 34 13.40 8.20 12.03
N TYR A 35 14.30 7.36 12.51
CA TYR A 35 14.30 5.94 12.25
C TYR A 35 14.22 5.16 13.56
N ALA A 36 13.74 3.92 13.49
CA ALA A 36 13.72 3.00 14.61
C ALA A 36 14.05 1.59 14.12
N TYR A 37 14.74 0.84 14.95
CA TYR A 37 15.06 -0.56 14.71
C TYR A 37 14.81 -1.35 15.98
N GLY A 38 14.04 -2.42 15.89
CA GLY A 38 13.73 -3.21 17.07
C GLY A 38 12.67 -4.29 16.82
N PRO A 39 12.43 -5.14 17.83
CA PRO A 39 11.46 -6.21 17.74
C PRO A 39 10.03 -5.68 17.85
N VAL A 40 9.14 -6.33 17.11
CA VAL A 40 7.69 -6.14 17.16
C VAL A 40 7.00 -7.50 17.22
N TRP A 41 5.75 -7.52 17.69
CA TRP A 41 5.03 -8.77 17.95
C TRP A 41 3.65 -8.72 17.30
N ARG A 42 3.35 -9.77 16.50
CA ARG A 42 2.06 -9.93 15.82
C ARG A 42 1.53 -11.33 16.01
N ASN A 43 0.25 -11.46 16.34
CA ASN A 43 -0.38 -12.76 16.48
C ASN A 43 -0.82 -13.32 15.10
N GLU A 44 0.12 -13.40 14.19
CA GLU A 44 -0.10 -13.96 12.86
C GLU A 44 0.14 -15.48 12.86
N LYS A 45 -0.47 -16.16 11.87
CA LYS A 45 -0.17 -17.57 11.61
C LYS A 45 1.24 -17.65 11.01
N PRO A 46 2.18 -18.38 11.64
CA PRO A 46 3.53 -18.52 11.12
C PRO A 46 3.55 -19.15 9.72
N GLY A 47 4.49 -18.70 8.90
CA GLY A 47 4.68 -19.18 7.52
C GLY A 47 6.03 -18.69 6.95
N PRO A 48 6.33 -18.97 5.69
CA PRO A 48 7.55 -18.48 5.06
C PRO A 48 7.69 -16.96 5.18
N GLY A 49 8.77 -16.48 5.83
CA GLY A 49 9.02 -15.06 6.10
C GLY A 49 8.06 -14.40 7.09
N ARG A 50 7.19 -15.17 7.78
CA ARG A 50 6.22 -14.66 8.76
C ARG A 50 6.45 -15.29 10.13
N PHE A 51 6.80 -14.43 11.09
CA PHE A 51 7.06 -14.79 12.48
C PHE A 51 6.16 -13.98 13.40
N ARG A 52 5.90 -14.48 14.60
CA ARG A 52 5.15 -13.74 15.63
C ARG A 52 5.99 -12.66 16.29
N GLU A 53 7.30 -12.84 16.34
CA GLU A 53 8.29 -11.84 16.73
C GLU A 53 9.25 -11.65 15.56
N PHE A 54 9.48 -10.41 15.15
CA PHE A 54 10.42 -10.06 14.11
C PHE A 54 10.92 -8.62 14.29
N TRP A 55 12.01 -8.28 13.62
CA TRP A 55 12.59 -6.96 13.69
C TRP A 55 12.07 -6.08 12.55
N GLN A 56 11.67 -4.86 12.89
CA GLN A 56 11.35 -3.82 11.92
C GLN A 56 12.47 -2.78 11.85
N CYS A 57 12.74 -2.31 10.64
CA CYS A 57 13.51 -1.09 10.36
C CYS A 57 12.50 -0.08 9.84
N ASP A 58 12.17 0.91 10.64
CA ASP A 58 11.17 1.92 10.31
C ASP A 58 11.83 3.28 10.11
N ALA A 59 11.34 4.04 9.14
CA ALA A 59 11.69 5.44 8.92
C ALA A 59 10.40 6.25 8.72
N ASP A 60 10.31 7.37 9.40
CA ASP A 60 9.11 8.21 9.40
C ASP A 60 9.47 9.69 9.27
N THR A 61 8.61 10.43 8.58
CA THR A 61 8.63 11.90 8.54
C THR A 61 7.30 12.42 9.09
N VAL A 62 7.35 13.23 10.14
CA VAL A 62 6.17 13.81 10.80
C VAL A 62 6.17 15.32 10.59
N GLY A 63 5.01 15.90 10.25
CA GLY A 63 4.85 17.34 10.08
C GLY A 63 5.20 17.87 8.69
N SER A 64 5.09 17.03 7.66
CA SER A 64 5.11 17.42 6.24
C SER A 64 3.91 16.82 5.53
N ASP A 65 3.24 17.64 4.71
CA ASP A 65 2.15 17.24 3.82
C ASP A 65 2.59 17.17 2.36
N ARG A 66 3.89 17.36 2.10
CA ARG A 66 4.44 17.44 0.75
C ARG A 66 4.68 16.04 0.15
N PRO A 67 4.31 15.80 -1.13
CA PRO A 67 4.59 14.53 -1.82
C PRO A 67 6.09 14.17 -1.88
N GLU A 68 6.98 15.17 -1.81
CA GLU A 68 8.42 14.95 -1.78
C GLU A 68 8.86 14.21 -0.52
N ALA A 69 8.12 14.32 0.59
CA ALA A 69 8.40 13.53 1.79
C ALA A 69 8.08 12.04 1.58
N ASP A 70 7.02 11.73 0.82
CA ASP A 70 6.71 10.35 0.44
C ASP A 70 7.80 9.79 -0.49
N ALA A 71 8.25 10.59 -1.47
CA ALA A 71 9.33 10.21 -2.37
C ALA A 71 10.66 9.95 -1.64
N GLU A 72 10.98 10.75 -0.61
CA GLU A 72 12.17 10.56 0.24
C GLU A 72 12.14 9.20 0.95
N ILE A 73 11.00 8.84 1.55
CA ILE A 73 10.82 7.54 2.22
C ILE A 73 10.90 6.37 1.22
N ILE A 74 10.31 6.52 0.04
CA ILE A 74 10.38 5.49 -1.03
C ILE A 74 11.82 5.32 -1.50
N ALA A 75 12.55 6.42 -1.75
CA ALA A 75 13.96 6.38 -2.13
C ALA A 75 14.83 5.72 -1.06
N MET A 76 14.61 6.06 0.22
CA MET A 76 15.28 5.43 1.36
C MET A 76 14.96 3.92 1.41
N GLY A 77 13.73 3.51 1.09
CA GLY A 77 13.35 2.10 0.97
C GLY A 77 14.19 1.38 -0.10
N CYS A 78 14.39 1.99 -1.27
CA CYS A 78 15.25 1.43 -2.31
C CYS A 78 16.72 1.29 -1.85
N GLU A 79 17.24 2.29 -1.13
CA GLU A 79 18.59 2.22 -0.57
C GLU A 79 18.71 1.14 0.51
N GLY A 80 17.69 1.02 1.37
CA GLY A 80 17.63 -0.03 2.38
C GLY A 80 17.63 -1.43 1.80
N LEU A 81 16.90 -1.67 0.71
CA LEU A 81 16.90 -2.95 -0.01
C LEU A 81 18.28 -3.27 -0.59
N ARG A 82 18.97 -2.29 -1.21
CA ARG A 82 20.34 -2.47 -1.69
C ARG A 82 21.31 -2.74 -0.54
N ALA A 83 21.19 -2.01 0.58
CA ALA A 83 22.03 -2.25 1.75
C ALA A 83 21.80 -3.63 2.38
N ALA A 84 20.61 -4.20 2.23
CA ALA A 84 20.29 -5.58 2.61
C ALA A 84 20.83 -6.63 1.60
N GLY A 85 21.51 -6.22 0.53
CA GLY A 85 22.14 -7.11 -0.44
C GLY A 85 21.24 -7.49 -1.62
N LEU A 86 20.15 -6.76 -1.86
CA LEU A 86 19.28 -6.98 -3.03
C LEU A 86 19.75 -6.11 -4.19
N ASP A 87 20.16 -6.75 -5.28
CA ASP A 87 20.57 -6.08 -6.51
C ASP A 87 19.37 -5.55 -7.31
N ALA A 88 19.66 -4.71 -8.31
CA ALA A 88 18.65 -4.21 -9.23
C ALA A 88 17.91 -5.36 -9.92
N GLY A 89 16.59 -5.30 -9.95
CA GLY A 89 15.72 -6.35 -10.49
C GLY A 89 15.40 -7.51 -9.53
N GLN A 90 15.99 -7.56 -8.33
CA GLN A 90 15.66 -8.56 -7.31
C GLN A 90 14.56 -8.12 -6.35
N ALA A 91 14.34 -6.82 -6.23
CA ALA A 91 13.23 -6.24 -5.50
C ALA A 91 12.72 -4.98 -6.21
N GLN A 92 11.45 -4.68 -6.04
CA GLN A 92 10.81 -3.49 -6.61
C GLN A 92 9.84 -2.89 -5.60
N ILE A 93 9.80 -1.56 -5.52
CA ILE A 93 8.78 -0.85 -4.75
C ILE A 93 7.63 -0.50 -5.69
N ARG A 94 6.43 -0.96 -5.36
CA ARG A 94 5.18 -0.60 -6.04
C ARG A 94 4.48 0.49 -5.25
N VAL A 95 4.02 1.54 -5.94
CA VAL A 95 3.43 2.73 -5.32
C VAL A 95 2.05 2.98 -5.90
N SER A 96 1.10 3.30 -5.03
CA SER A 96 -0.27 3.68 -5.35
C SER A 96 -0.69 4.91 -4.54
N ASN A 97 -1.93 5.33 -4.71
CA ASN A 97 -2.57 6.33 -3.86
C ASN A 97 -4.01 5.92 -3.56
N ARG A 98 -4.37 5.93 -2.30
CA ARG A 98 -5.71 5.52 -1.82
C ARG A 98 -6.84 6.32 -2.46
N LYS A 99 -6.63 7.61 -2.70
CA LYS A 99 -7.62 8.52 -3.28
C LYS A 99 -8.05 8.14 -4.72
N LEU A 100 -7.27 7.32 -5.43
CA LEU A 100 -7.67 6.83 -6.76
C LEU A 100 -8.97 6.03 -6.68
N PHE A 101 -9.07 5.11 -5.71
CA PHE A 101 -10.29 4.33 -5.50
C PHE A 101 -11.42 5.17 -4.89
N ASP A 102 -11.09 6.10 -3.99
CA ASP A 102 -12.09 7.01 -3.44
C ASP A 102 -12.77 7.79 -4.57
N GLY A 103 -11.98 8.29 -5.54
CA GLY A 103 -12.51 8.98 -6.71
C GLY A 103 -13.39 8.09 -7.58
N LEU A 104 -13.00 6.86 -7.87
CA LEU A 104 -13.84 5.89 -8.60
C LEU A 104 -15.15 5.59 -7.89
N PHE A 105 -15.13 5.44 -6.57
CA PHE A 105 -16.33 5.21 -5.77
C PHE A 105 -17.24 6.44 -5.75
N ASP A 106 -16.68 7.64 -5.62
CA ASP A 106 -17.43 8.90 -5.65
C ASP A 106 -18.13 9.11 -7.01
N ALA A 107 -17.40 8.93 -8.11
CA ALA A 107 -17.92 9.00 -9.46
C ALA A 107 -19.02 7.95 -9.71
N GLY A 108 -18.88 6.77 -9.11
CA GLY A 108 -19.86 5.67 -9.17
C GLY A 108 -21.02 5.78 -8.19
N GLY A 109 -21.07 6.82 -7.34
CA GLY A 109 -22.13 7.00 -6.33
C GLY A 109 -22.07 6.01 -5.16
N VAL A 110 -20.94 5.35 -4.93
CA VAL A 110 -20.75 4.43 -3.79
C VAL A 110 -20.34 5.27 -2.57
N THR A 111 -21.28 5.55 -1.69
CA THR A 111 -21.07 6.44 -0.51
C THR A 111 -20.84 5.69 0.80
N GLU A 112 -21.28 4.44 0.89
CA GLU A 112 -21.25 3.63 2.10
C GLU A 112 -19.82 3.15 2.43
N ALA A 113 -19.27 3.56 3.56
CA ALA A 113 -17.89 3.26 3.96
C ALA A 113 -17.61 1.75 4.07
N GLY A 114 -18.57 0.98 4.62
CA GLY A 114 -18.46 -0.47 4.73
C GLY A 114 -18.41 -1.17 3.36
N GLN A 115 -19.18 -0.66 2.40
CA GLN A 115 -19.18 -1.15 1.02
C GLN A 115 -17.85 -0.87 0.33
N ARG A 116 -17.32 0.37 0.44
CA ARG A 116 -15.98 0.75 -0.07
C ARG A 116 -14.89 -0.15 0.52
N LEU A 117 -14.89 -0.35 1.83
CA LEU A 117 -13.89 -1.19 2.49
C LEU A 117 -13.97 -2.64 2.01
N THR A 118 -15.18 -3.19 1.82
CA THR A 118 -15.38 -4.55 1.30
C THR A 118 -14.84 -4.65 -0.13
N ALA A 119 -15.09 -3.66 -0.98
CA ALA A 119 -14.58 -3.60 -2.34
C ALA A 119 -13.04 -3.54 -2.37
N LEU A 120 -12.43 -2.70 -1.55
CA LEU A 120 -10.97 -2.61 -1.45
C LEU A 120 -10.33 -3.91 -0.96
N ARG A 121 -10.96 -4.59 0.01
CA ARG A 121 -10.54 -5.93 0.47
C ARG A 121 -10.68 -7.00 -0.62
N ALA A 122 -11.60 -6.83 -1.57
CA ALA A 122 -11.71 -7.69 -2.73
C ALA A 122 -10.56 -7.44 -3.71
N ILE A 123 -10.26 -6.18 -4.00
CA ILE A 123 -9.18 -5.76 -4.91
C ILE A 123 -7.80 -6.19 -4.36
N ASP A 124 -7.57 -6.10 -3.05
CA ASP A 124 -6.35 -6.56 -2.38
C ASP A 124 -6.05 -8.06 -2.62
N LYS A 125 -7.04 -8.81 -3.06
CA LYS A 125 -6.89 -10.23 -3.39
C LYS A 125 -6.62 -10.48 -4.87
N PHE A 126 -6.43 -9.43 -5.68
CA PHE A 126 -6.28 -9.53 -7.13
C PHE A 126 -5.14 -10.47 -7.55
N ASP A 127 -3.97 -10.33 -6.96
CA ASP A 127 -2.80 -11.18 -7.26
C ASP A 127 -3.04 -12.67 -6.98
N ARG A 128 -3.96 -12.99 -6.07
CA ARG A 128 -4.29 -14.36 -5.68
C ARG A 128 -5.49 -14.95 -6.42
N LEU A 129 -6.51 -14.14 -6.67
CA LEU A 129 -7.79 -14.59 -7.18
C LEU A 129 -8.00 -14.31 -8.67
N GLY A 130 -7.16 -13.44 -9.26
CA GLY A 130 -7.38 -12.89 -10.58
C GLY A 130 -8.67 -12.05 -10.65
N TRP A 131 -8.95 -11.51 -11.85
CA TRP A 131 -10.14 -10.66 -12.05
C TRP A 131 -11.44 -11.41 -11.81
N GLU A 132 -11.54 -12.66 -12.28
CA GLU A 132 -12.76 -13.47 -12.11
C GLU A 132 -13.17 -13.65 -10.65
N GLY A 133 -12.20 -13.84 -9.75
CA GLY A 133 -12.48 -13.97 -8.33
C GLY A 133 -12.75 -12.63 -7.65
N VAL A 134 -12.13 -11.56 -8.13
CA VAL A 134 -12.35 -10.19 -7.62
C VAL A 134 -13.73 -9.70 -8.02
N VAL A 135 -14.17 -9.87 -9.27
CA VAL A 135 -15.49 -9.41 -9.73
C VAL A 135 -16.64 -10.06 -8.95
N GLN A 136 -16.50 -11.33 -8.56
CA GLN A 136 -17.49 -12.00 -7.70
C GLN A 136 -17.59 -11.30 -6.33
N LEU A 137 -16.44 -10.95 -5.74
CA LEU A 137 -16.38 -10.24 -4.44
C LEU A 137 -16.78 -8.77 -4.53
N LEU A 138 -16.64 -8.12 -5.69
CA LEU A 138 -17.19 -6.79 -5.94
C LEU A 138 -18.73 -6.85 -6.09
N GLY A 139 -19.26 -7.96 -6.61
CA GLY A 139 -20.70 -8.25 -6.75
C GLY A 139 -21.30 -8.87 -5.49
N GLU A 140 -22.02 -9.99 -5.67
CA GLU A 140 -22.75 -10.66 -4.59
C GLU A 140 -21.83 -11.36 -3.58
N GLY A 141 -20.72 -11.93 -4.03
CA GLY A 141 -19.80 -12.72 -3.22
C GLY A 141 -19.40 -14.03 -3.90
N ARG A 142 -18.64 -14.86 -3.18
CA ARG A 142 -18.17 -16.14 -3.71
C ARG A 142 -18.05 -17.20 -2.63
N LEU A 143 -18.18 -18.47 -3.05
CA LEU A 143 -17.71 -19.62 -2.28
C LEU A 143 -16.21 -19.82 -2.50
N ASP A 144 -15.47 -20.07 -1.44
CA ASP A 144 -14.08 -20.50 -1.56
C ASP A 144 -13.96 -22.03 -1.74
N ASN A 145 -12.72 -22.51 -1.87
CA ASN A 145 -12.46 -23.94 -2.08
C ASN A 145 -12.79 -24.81 -0.85
N SER A 146 -12.99 -24.22 0.32
CA SER A 146 -13.43 -24.90 1.55
C SER A 146 -14.96 -24.95 1.67
N GLY A 147 -15.67 -24.26 0.80
CA GLY A 147 -17.13 -24.15 0.84
C GLY A 147 -17.64 -23.01 1.70
N ASP A 148 -16.75 -22.15 2.21
CA ASP A 148 -17.14 -20.96 2.97
C ASP A 148 -17.56 -19.84 2.03
N TYR A 149 -18.72 -19.26 2.30
CA TYR A 149 -19.25 -18.13 1.53
C TYR A 149 -18.77 -16.81 2.06
N THR A 150 -18.10 -16.02 1.21
CA THR A 150 -17.72 -14.64 1.49
C THR A 150 -18.68 -13.70 0.78
N LYS A 151 -19.45 -12.91 1.54
CA LYS A 151 -20.34 -11.87 1.00
C LYS A 151 -19.52 -10.80 0.28
N GLY A 152 -19.99 -10.37 -0.90
CA GLY A 152 -19.36 -9.33 -1.70
C GLY A 152 -19.79 -7.91 -1.31
N ALA A 153 -19.19 -6.95 -2.01
CA ALA A 153 -19.43 -5.52 -1.82
C ALA A 153 -20.75 -5.03 -2.43
N GLN A 154 -21.40 -5.82 -3.28
CA GLN A 154 -22.64 -5.48 -3.97
C GLN A 154 -22.56 -4.17 -4.75
N LEU A 155 -21.45 -3.94 -5.44
CA LEU A 155 -21.27 -2.76 -6.27
C LEU A 155 -22.18 -2.80 -7.50
N PRO A 156 -22.65 -1.62 -7.98
CA PRO A 156 -23.30 -1.53 -9.28
C PRO A 156 -22.37 -2.03 -10.41
N ALA A 157 -22.93 -2.70 -11.41
CA ALA A 157 -22.15 -3.25 -12.52
C ALA A 157 -21.29 -2.22 -13.24
N GLN A 158 -21.78 -0.99 -13.39
CA GLN A 158 -21.03 0.11 -13.98
C GLN A 158 -19.78 0.49 -13.18
N VAL A 159 -19.83 0.43 -11.84
CA VAL A 159 -18.68 0.70 -10.95
C VAL A 159 -17.66 -0.42 -11.06
N THR A 160 -18.12 -1.67 -11.09
CA THR A 160 -17.25 -2.83 -11.30
C THR A 160 -16.52 -2.74 -12.65
N ALA A 161 -17.22 -2.37 -13.73
CA ALA A 161 -16.61 -2.16 -15.04
C ALA A 161 -15.60 -1.00 -15.06
N ALA A 162 -15.87 0.11 -14.34
CA ALA A 162 -14.93 1.21 -14.21
C ALA A 162 -13.64 0.78 -13.45
N ILE A 163 -13.79 -0.01 -12.38
CA ILE A 163 -12.65 -0.60 -11.65
C ILE A 163 -11.84 -1.52 -12.56
N GLU A 164 -12.49 -2.35 -13.38
CA GLU A 164 -11.83 -3.22 -14.36
C GLU A 164 -10.98 -2.43 -15.34
N ALA A 165 -11.56 -1.42 -15.99
CA ALA A 165 -10.87 -0.55 -16.94
C ALA A 165 -9.68 0.16 -16.30
N PHE A 166 -9.85 0.66 -15.09
CA PHE A 166 -8.81 1.29 -14.30
C PHE A 166 -7.65 0.31 -14.01
N LEU A 167 -7.92 -0.88 -13.48
CA LEU A 167 -6.89 -1.88 -13.17
C LEU A 167 -6.19 -2.37 -14.45
N ALA A 168 -6.93 -2.56 -15.54
CA ALA A 168 -6.37 -2.97 -16.83
C ALA A 168 -5.41 -1.91 -17.40
N SER A 169 -5.76 -0.62 -17.31
CA SER A 169 -4.93 0.47 -17.80
C SER A 169 -3.57 0.55 -17.09
N ALA A 170 -3.57 0.28 -15.80
CA ALA A 170 -2.40 0.35 -14.95
C ALA A 170 -1.47 -0.87 -15.06
N ASN A 171 -2.00 -2.02 -15.43
CA ASN A 171 -1.25 -3.27 -15.55
C ASN A 171 -0.65 -3.51 -16.94
N THR A 172 -0.57 -2.47 -17.78
CA THR A 172 0.08 -2.59 -19.09
C THR A 172 1.60 -2.73 -18.91
N PRO A 173 2.21 -3.84 -19.35
CA PRO A 173 3.64 -4.06 -19.18
C PRO A 173 4.49 -3.01 -19.93
N GLY A 174 5.61 -2.63 -19.35
CA GLY A 174 6.63 -1.78 -19.99
C GLY A 174 6.35 -0.28 -19.92
N LEU A 175 5.28 0.16 -19.30
CA LEU A 175 5.02 1.59 -19.10
C LEU A 175 5.98 2.17 -18.04
N SER A 176 6.48 3.38 -18.32
CA SER A 176 7.13 4.22 -17.32
C SER A 176 6.12 4.69 -16.26
N ARG A 177 6.60 5.26 -15.15
CA ARG A 177 5.71 5.85 -14.13
C ARG A 177 4.79 6.92 -14.71
N ALA A 178 5.32 7.81 -15.55
CA ALA A 178 4.53 8.87 -16.19
C ALA A 178 3.48 8.29 -17.15
N GLU A 179 3.84 7.33 -18.00
CA GLU A 179 2.90 6.66 -18.91
C GLU A 179 1.82 5.89 -18.16
N THR A 180 2.14 5.30 -17.01
CA THR A 180 1.16 4.65 -16.13
C THR A 180 0.14 5.67 -15.62
N LEU A 181 0.58 6.85 -15.15
CA LEU A 181 -0.34 7.91 -14.72
C LEU A 181 -1.23 8.41 -15.85
N ASP A 182 -0.67 8.58 -17.05
CA ASP A 182 -1.42 8.97 -18.24
C ASP A 182 -2.45 7.90 -18.63
N ALA A 183 -2.11 6.62 -18.53
CA ALA A 183 -3.04 5.53 -18.80
C ALA A 183 -4.17 5.49 -17.78
N VAL A 184 -3.86 5.65 -16.50
CA VAL A 184 -4.83 5.74 -15.41
C VAL A 184 -5.76 6.94 -15.59
N ALA A 185 -5.22 8.12 -15.93
CA ALA A 185 -6.03 9.32 -16.18
C ALA A 185 -7.04 9.15 -17.34
N ARG A 186 -6.69 8.33 -18.33
CA ARG A 186 -7.57 8.02 -19.48
C ARG A 186 -8.54 6.85 -19.22
N SER A 187 -8.43 6.13 -18.12
CA SER A 187 -9.27 4.94 -17.88
C SER A 187 -10.74 5.25 -17.58
N GLY A 188 -11.04 6.47 -17.17
CA GLY A 188 -12.40 6.92 -16.86
C GLY A 188 -12.44 8.14 -15.95
N ASP A 189 -13.63 8.44 -15.43
CA ASP A 189 -13.81 9.51 -14.44
C ASP A 189 -13.29 9.06 -13.07
N LEU A 190 -12.27 9.73 -12.60
CA LEU A 190 -11.65 9.49 -11.29
C LEU A 190 -12.13 10.51 -10.23
N GLY A 191 -13.01 11.42 -10.58
CA GLY A 191 -13.47 12.49 -9.68
C GLY A 191 -12.33 13.36 -9.13
N ALA A 192 -12.67 14.33 -8.31
CA ALA A 192 -11.69 15.27 -7.74
C ALA A 192 -10.62 14.57 -6.84
N ALA A 193 -11.02 13.53 -6.11
CA ALA A 193 -10.09 12.79 -5.26
C ALA A 193 -9.04 12.02 -6.09
N GLY A 194 -9.46 11.40 -7.19
CA GLY A 194 -8.54 10.70 -8.09
C GLY A 194 -7.62 11.64 -8.84
N GLU A 195 -8.11 12.81 -9.29
CA GLU A 195 -7.26 13.84 -9.88
C GLU A 195 -6.20 14.36 -8.89
N ALA A 196 -6.58 14.58 -7.64
CA ALA A 196 -5.62 14.95 -6.59
C ALA A 196 -4.56 13.85 -6.37
N ALA A 197 -4.96 12.57 -6.41
CA ALA A 197 -4.05 11.45 -6.33
C ALA A 197 -3.05 11.41 -7.49
N LEU A 198 -3.50 11.63 -8.72
CA LEU A 198 -2.64 11.68 -9.90
C LEU A 198 -1.61 12.81 -9.77
N ASN A 199 -2.03 13.98 -9.31
CA ASN A 199 -1.14 15.12 -9.07
C ASN A 199 -0.07 14.82 -7.98
N GLU A 200 -0.46 14.15 -6.90
CA GLU A 200 0.46 13.70 -5.85
C GLU A 200 1.47 12.68 -6.40
N LEU A 201 1.01 11.67 -7.13
CA LEU A 201 1.89 10.66 -7.74
C LEU A 201 2.83 11.28 -8.78
N ALA A 202 2.37 12.23 -9.59
CA ALA A 202 3.22 12.96 -10.53
C ALA A 202 4.29 13.80 -9.81
N ALA A 203 3.99 14.37 -8.65
CA ALA A 203 4.98 15.06 -7.83
C ALA A 203 5.99 14.09 -7.22
N ILE A 204 5.55 12.91 -6.76
CA ILE A 204 6.42 11.84 -6.28
C ILE A 204 7.35 11.36 -7.42
N ASP A 205 6.84 11.17 -8.66
CA ASP A 205 7.67 10.77 -9.81
C ASP A 205 8.79 11.78 -10.09
N ARG A 206 8.45 13.07 -10.14
CA ARG A 206 9.45 14.13 -10.34
C ARG A 206 10.52 14.13 -9.23
N ALA A 207 10.12 13.93 -7.98
CA ALA A 207 11.04 13.89 -6.87
C ALA A 207 11.94 12.64 -6.92
N LEU A 208 11.40 11.46 -7.23
CA LEU A 208 12.16 10.23 -7.43
C LEU A 208 13.17 10.37 -8.58
N ALA A 209 12.77 10.99 -9.70
CA ALA A 209 13.67 11.27 -10.83
C ALA A 209 14.81 12.21 -10.43
N ALA A 210 14.53 13.27 -9.65
CA ALA A 210 15.54 14.19 -9.13
C ALA A 210 16.54 13.50 -8.18
N MET A 211 16.09 12.46 -7.45
CA MET A 211 16.94 11.61 -6.60
C MET A 211 17.59 10.45 -7.37
N SER A 212 17.47 10.40 -8.69
CA SER A 212 18.03 9.34 -9.55
C SER A 212 17.49 7.94 -9.23
N VAL A 213 16.27 7.84 -8.75
CA VAL A 213 15.60 6.54 -8.53
C VAL A 213 15.03 6.02 -9.84
N GLY A 214 15.56 4.88 -10.30
CA GLY A 214 15.22 4.26 -11.59
C GLY A 214 13.78 3.77 -11.68
N GLN A 215 13.31 3.54 -12.92
CA GLN A 215 11.97 3.00 -13.21
C GLN A 215 11.87 1.51 -12.86
N ASP A 216 13.00 0.81 -12.82
CA ASP A 216 13.15 -0.59 -12.43
C ASP A 216 13.03 -0.78 -10.90
N ALA A 217 13.50 0.21 -10.12
CA ALA A 217 13.43 0.15 -8.67
C ALA A 217 12.04 0.51 -8.12
N VAL A 218 11.35 1.46 -8.78
CA VAL A 218 10.02 1.94 -8.36
C VAL A 218 9.09 2.02 -9.54
N LYS A 219 7.90 1.42 -9.42
CA LYS A 219 6.82 1.57 -10.40
C LYS A 219 5.53 2.04 -9.75
N PHE A 220 4.66 2.67 -10.52
CA PHE A 220 3.29 2.92 -10.08
C PHE A 220 2.40 1.71 -10.38
N ASP A 221 1.65 1.29 -9.38
CA ASP A 221 0.79 0.12 -9.46
C ASP A 221 -0.49 0.36 -8.63
N PRO A 222 -1.57 0.82 -9.29
CA PRO A 222 -2.83 1.10 -8.63
C PRO A 222 -3.50 -0.09 -7.96
N THR A 223 -3.05 -1.32 -8.23
CA THR A 223 -3.58 -2.51 -7.54
C THR A 223 -3.17 -2.59 -6.07
N ILE A 224 -2.16 -1.79 -5.67
CA ILE A 224 -1.72 -1.72 -4.28
C ILE A 224 -2.72 -0.92 -3.46
N VAL A 225 -3.46 -1.63 -2.60
CA VAL A 225 -4.50 -1.08 -1.73
C VAL A 225 -4.19 -1.28 -0.23
N ARG A 226 -2.91 -1.37 0.12
CA ARG A 226 -2.46 -1.62 1.50
C ARG A 226 -2.85 -0.53 2.48
N GLY A 227 -2.84 -0.90 3.78
CA GLY A 227 -3.15 0.03 4.86
C GLY A 227 -4.57 0.55 4.81
N LEU A 228 -5.53 -0.33 4.48
CA LEU A 228 -6.94 -0.02 4.21
C LEU A 228 -7.63 0.83 5.27
N GLU A 229 -7.17 0.76 6.52
CA GLU A 229 -7.87 1.38 7.64
C GLU A 229 -7.16 2.64 8.17
N TYR A 230 -5.95 2.96 7.70
CA TYR A 230 -5.19 4.07 8.29
C TYR A 230 -4.42 4.96 7.30
N TYR A 231 -3.96 4.49 6.13
CA TYR A 231 -3.35 5.37 5.13
C TYR A 231 -4.41 6.14 4.34
N THR A 232 -4.16 7.43 4.09
CA THR A 232 -5.11 8.34 3.43
C THR A 232 -4.57 9.00 2.15
N GLY A 233 -3.34 8.68 1.76
CA GLY A 233 -2.67 9.23 0.58
C GLY A 233 -1.87 8.17 -0.16
N ALA A 234 -0.62 8.51 -0.51
CA ALA A 234 0.30 7.57 -1.14
C ALA A 234 0.52 6.33 -0.26
N VAL A 235 0.58 5.16 -0.89
CA VAL A 235 0.91 3.88 -0.26
C VAL A 235 1.93 3.16 -1.12
N PHE A 236 2.80 2.39 -0.50
CA PHE A 236 3.79 1.62 -1.24
C PHE A 236 4.07 0.26 -0.59
N GLU A 237 4.59 -0.64 -1.39
CA GLU A 237 4.94 -2.00 -1.01
C GLU A 237 6.22 -2.41 -1.71
N ALA A 238 7.15 -3.01 -0.95
CA ALA A 238 8.34 -3.64 -1.50
C ALA A 238 8.09 -5.13 -1.72
N GLU A 239 8.29 -5.58 -2.94
CA GLU A 239 8.12 -6.97 -3.36
C GLU A 239 9.47 -7.58 -3.75
N LEU A 240 9.70 -8.84 -3.36
CA LEU A 240 10.82 -9.64 -3.87
C LEU A 240 10.46 -10.21 -5.24
N LEU A 241 11.35 -10.03 -6.21
CA LEU A 241 11.24 -10.56 -7.57
C LEU A 241 12.08 -11.84 -7.77
N LEU A 242 12.65 -12.37 -6.68
CA LEU A 242 13.47 -13.58 -6.69
C LEU A 242 12.61 -14.83 -6.79
N ASP A 243 13.00 -15.75 -7.67
CA ASP A 243 12.49 -17.12 -7.66
C ASP A 243 13.11 -17.86 -6.47
N THR A 244 12.32 -18.07 -5.44
CA THR A 244 12.74 -18.78 -4.23
C THR A 244 12.04 -20.12 -4.11
N VAL A 245 12.74 -21.11 -3.57
CA VAL A 245 12.21 -22.44 -3.29
C VAL A 245 12.42 -22.83 -1.83
N ASP A 246 11.51 -23.61 -1.28
CA ASP A 246 11.67 -24.22 0.05
C ASP A 246 12.65 -25.41 0.01
N ASP A 247 12.94 -25.98 1.19
CA ASP A 247 13.83 -27.12 1.34
C ASP A 247 13.37 -28.38 0.56
N ARG A 248 12.14 -28.36 0.02
CA ARG A 248 11.55 -29.42 -0.79
C ARG A 248 11.49 -29.07 -2.28
N GLY A 249 12.13 -27.96 -2.69
CA GLY A 249 12.14 -27.48 -4.07
C GLY A 249 10.83 -26.88 -4.57
N ARG A 250 9.90 -26.54 -3.67
CA ARG A 250 8.61 -25.92 -4.04
C ARG A 250 8.76 -24.40 -4.07
N ALA A 251 8.23 -23.76 -5.09
CA ALA A 251 8.23 -22.31 -5.20
C ALA A 251 7.60 -21.65 -3.96
N VAL A 252 8.30 -20.69 -3.39
CA VAL A 252 7.88 -19.89 -2.25
C VAL A 252 7.79 -18.43 -2.67
N ARG A 253 6.65 -17.80 -2.41
CA ARG A 253 6.51 -16.34 -2.52
C ARG A 253 6.46 -15.73 -1.13
N PHE A 254 7.39 -14.85 -0.83
CA PHE A 254 7.43 -14.16 0.46
C PHE A 254 6.39 -13.03 0.55
N GLY A 255 5.86 -12.57 -0.58
CA GLY A 255 4.97 -11.42 -0.64
C GLY A 255 5.71 -10.12 -0.33
N SER A 256 5.01 -9.21 0.32
CA SER A 256 5.59 -7.93 0.74
C SER A 256 6.64 -8.10 1.82
N ILE A 257 7.83 -7.54 1.58
CA ILE A 257 8.95 -7.50 2.54
C ILE A 257 9.07 -6.15 3.25
N GLY A 258 8.33 -5.17 2.81
CA GLY A 258 8.26 -3.85 3.41
C GLY A 258 7.09 -3.05 2.84
N GLY A 259 6.72 -1.98 3.48
CA GLY A 259 5.66 -1.11 2.98
C GLY A 259 5.41 0.07 3.89
N GLY A 260 4.72 1.05 3.37
CA GLY A 260 4.39 2.25 4.08
C GLY A 260 3.33 3.07 3.37
N GLY A 261 3.09 4.24 3.88
CA GLY A 261 2.15 5.18 3.28
C GLY A 261 1.97 6.44 4.10
N SER A 262 1.22 7.39 3.56
CA SER A 262 1.02 8.68 4.18
C SER A 262 -0.31 8.76 4.95
N PHE A 263 -0.25 9.42 6.10
CA PHE A 263 -1.39 9.80 6.94
C PHE A 263 -1.64 11.30 6.73
N ARG A 264 -2.35 11.66 5.67
CA ARG A 264 -2.73 13.06 5.43
C ARG A 264 -4.15 13.28 5.94
N ARG A 265 -4.41 14.41 6.58
CA ARG A 265 -5.79 14.80 6.88
C ARG A 265 -6.55 15.00 5.55
N CYS A 266 -7.75 14.43 5.49
CA CYS A 266 -8.75 14.78 4.47
C CYS A 266 -9.26 16.20 4.72
#